data_06393079ad0c53137afb5c82a987baff
#
_entry.id   06393079ad0c53137afb5c82a987baff
#
_cell.length_a   1.000
_cell.length_b   1.000
_cell.length_c   1.000
_cell.angle_alpha   90.00
_cell.angle_beta   90.00
_cell.angle_gamma   90.00
#
_symmetry.space_group_name_H-M   'P 1'
#
loop_
_entity.id
_entity.type
_entity.pdbx_description
1 polymer ?
#
loop_
_entity_poly.entity_id
_entity_poly.type
_entity_poly.pdbx_seq_one_letter_code
_entity_poly.pdbx_strand_id
1 'polypeptide(L)'
;AVVHNGQITNYWIMRREMERLGHRFMSNCDSELLAVYTANNLEQGATLEDSLESSIKDIDGVFTYLVATDSELGMAKDTMAAKAVVLFESDNLVALASEEVAIRAIVPREIDTSDPYDEEVRVWQR
;
A
#
# COMPACT_ATOMS: atom_id res chain seq x y z
N ALA A 1 5.54 8.20 -0.60
CA ALA A 1 6.41 7.10 -0.15
C ALA A 1 5.62 5.80 -0.15
N VAL A 2 6.29 4.68 -0.45
CA VAL A 2 5.67 3.34 -0.45
C VAL A 2 6.54 2.38 0.37
N VAL A 3 5.90 1.56 1.19
CA VAL A 3 6.49 0.36 1.78
C VAL A 3 5.64 -0.85 1.38
N HIS A 4 6.29 -1.96 1.07
CA HIS A 4 5.67 -3.12 0.44
C HIS A 4 6.25 -4.41 1.00
N ASN A 5 5.38 -5.38 1.21
CA ASN A 5 5.74 -6.75 1.51
C ASN A 5 4.99 -7.66 0.52
N GLY A 6 5.71 -8.42 -0.26
CA GLY A 6 5.10 -9.30 -1.24
C GLY A 6 5.90 -9.48 -2.51
N GLN A 7 5.22 -9.95 -3.55
CA GLN A 7 5.78 -10.14 -4.87
C GLN A 7 4.70 -9.89 -5.93
N ILE A 8 5.03 -9.11 -6.95
CA ILE A 8 4.17 -8.80 -8.09
C ILE A 8 4.55 -9.70 -9.26
N THR A 9 3.61 -10.51 -9.73
CA THR A 9 3.87 -11.50 -10.78
C THR A 9 3.74 -10.92 -12.19
N ASN A 10 2.89 -9.92 -12.41
CA ASN A 10 2.76 -9.21 -13.68
C ASN A 10 3.63 -7.94 -13.78
N TYR A 11 4.69 -7.83 -12.95
CA TYR A 11 5.58 -6.67 -12.85
C TYR A 11 6.04 -6.12 -14.21
N TRP A 12 6.55 -6.97 -15.09
CA TRP A 12 7.11 -6.52 -16.37
C TRP A 12 6.05 -6.02 -17.35
N ILE A 13 4.81 -6.51 -17.23
CA ILE A 13 3.68 -6.04 -18.04
C ILE A 13 3.31 -4.64 -17.57
N MET A 14 3.05 -4.48 -16.28
CA MET A 14 2.69 -3.21 -15.65
C MET A 14 3.77 -2.14 -15.87
N ARG A 15 5.03 -2.50 -15.68
CA ARG A 15 6.15 -1.59 -15.91
C ARG A 15 6.16 -1.04 -17.34
N ARG A 16 6.01 -1.90 -18.35
CA ARG A 16 5.97 -1.47 -19.76
C ARG A 16 4.80 -0.52 -20.03
N GLU A 17 3.66 -0.73 -19.39
CA GLU A 17 2.51 0.18 -19.50
C GLU A 17 2.84 1.55 -18.94
N MET A 18 3.42 1.62 -17.74
CA MET A 18 3.84 2.88 -17.14
C MET A 18 4.93 3.58 -17.97
N GLU A 19 5.89 2.82 -18.52
CA GLU A 19 6.92 3.37 -19.42
C GLU A 19 6.31 3.96 -20.70
N ARG A 20 5.26 3.34 -21.29
CA ARG A 20 4.51 3.88 -22.43
C ARG A 20 3.76 5.17 -22.11
N LEU A 21 3.34 5.34 -20.86
CA LEU A 21 2.74 6.57 -20.36
C LEU A 21 3.77 7.66 -20.04
N GLY A 22 5.08 7.36 -20.20
CA GLY A 22 6.17 8.32 -20.04
C GLY A 22 6.87 8.27 -18.69
N HIS A 23 6.48 7.35 -17.80
CA HIS A 23 7.13 7.20 -16.51
C HIS A 23 8.52 6.55 -16.65
N ARG A 24 9.43 6.92 -15.76
CA ARG A 24 10.80 6.38 -15.71
C ARG A 24 10.99 5.61 -14.41
N PHE A 25 11.68 4.48 -14.52
CA PHE A 25 12.06 3.65 -13.39
C PHE A 25 13.56 3.77 -13.13
N MET A 26 13.92 3.80 -11.86
CA MET A 26 15.32 3.86 -11.41
C MET A 26 15.84 2.48 -10.99
N SER A 27 14.95 1.53 -10.75
CA SER A 27 15.25 0.18 -10.29
C SER A 27 14.36 -0.87 -10.96
N ASN A 28 14.53 -2.12 -10.58
CA ASN A 28 13.63 -3.23 -10.90
C ASN A 28 12.86 -3.70 -9.64
N CYS A 29 12.57 -2.79 -8.73
CA CYS A 29 11.91 -3.10 -7.47
C CYS A 29 10.37 -3.01 -7.62
N ASP A 30 9.66 -3.99 -7.09
CA ASP A 30 8.20 -4.02 -7.05
C ASP A 30 7.62 -2.78 -6.36
N SER A 31 8.26 -2.33 -5.28
CA SER A 31 7.81 -1.15 -4.54
C SER A 31 7.87 0.13 -5.37
N GLU A 32 8.83 0.25 -6.30
CA GLU A 32 8.88 1.37 -7.22
C GLU A 32 7.71 1.33 -8.21
N LEU A 33 7.34 0.14 -8.70
CA LEU A 33 6.17 -0.01 -9.56
C LEU A 33 4.91 0.48 -8.87
N LEU A 34 4.69 0.09 -7.61
CA LEU A 34 3.53 0.54 -6.82
C LEU A 34 3.52 2.06 -6.65
N ALA A 35 4.68 2.67 -6.40
CA ALA A 35 4.79 4.12 -6.28
C ALA A 35 4.47 4.83 -7.60
N VAL A 36 5.00 4.34 -8.72
CA VAL A 36 4.74 4.90 -10.07
C VAL A 36 3.28 4.72 -10.47
N TYR A 37 2.71 3.54 -10.24
CA TYR A 37 1.30 3.25 -10.52
C TYR A 37 0.37 4.19 -9.75
N THR A 38 0.60 4.32 -8.43
CA THR A 38 -0.20 5.23 -7.61
C THR A 38 -0.04 6.68 -8.07
N ALA A 39 1.19 7.14 -8.32
CA ALA A 39 1.44 8.49 -8.81
C ALA A 39 0.72 8.77 -10.13
N ASN A 40 0.77 7.84 -11.08
CA ASN A 40 0.06 7.96 -12.36
C ASN A 40 -1.45 8.13 -12.16
N ASN A 41 -2.07 7.32 -11.29
CA ASN A 41 -3.50 7.41 -11.05
C ASN A 41 -3.89 8.75 -10.40
N LEU A 42 -3.11 9.22 -9.43
CA LEU A 42 -3.33 10.53 -8.82
C LEU A 42 -3.16 11.68 -9.83
N GLU A 43 -2.18 11.61 -10.72
CA GLU A 43 -1.99 12.57 -11.82
C GLU A 43 -3.17 12.58 -12.81
N GLN A 44 -3.84 11.45 -12.99
CA GLN A 44 -5.06 11.33 -13.80
C GLN A 44 -6.33 11.81 -13.07
N GLY A 45 -6.22 12.23 -11.81
CA GLY A 45 -7.31 12.78 -11.01
C GLY A 45 -8.06 11.75 -10.17
N ALA A 46 -7.57 10.52 -10.05
CA ALA A 46 -8.11 9.54 -9.09
C ALA A 46 -7.79 9.96 -7.65
N THR A 47 -8.63 9.55 -6.71
CA THR A 47 -8.30 9.63 -5.28
C THR A 47 -7.27 8.56 -4.92
N LEU A 48 -6.65 8.68 -3.74
CA LEU A 48 -5.76 7.63 -3.24
C LEU A 48 -6.52 6.31 -3.06
N GLU A 49 -7.75 6.38 -2.53
CA GLU A 49 -8.62 5.21 -2.35
C GLU A 49 -8.92 4.52 -3.69
N ASP A 50 -9.37 5.26 -4.71
CA ASP A 50 -9.61 4.71 -6.06
C ASP A 50 -8.36 4.05 -6.65
N SER A 51 -7.18 4.65 -6.44
CA SER A 51 -5.92 4.09 -6.92
C SER A 51 -5.56 2.78 -6.21
N LEU A 52 -5.78 2.70 -4.91
CA LEU A 52 -5.54 1.50 -4.13
C LEU A 52 -6.50 0.37 -4.50
N GLU A 53 -7.79 0.68 -4.64
CA GLU A 53 -8.80 -0.29 -5.11
C GLU A 53 -8.51 -0.82 -6.52
N SER A 54 -8.09 0.06 -7.42
CA SER A 54 -7.69 -0.32 -8.78
C SER A 54 -6.47 -1.24 -8.76
N SER A 55 -5.51 -0.99 -7.87
CA SER A 55 -4.31 -1.80 -7.75
C SER A 55 -4.59 -3.27 -7.40
N ILE A 56 -5.62 -3.53 -6.57
CA ILE A 56 -6.03 -4.90 -6.22
C ILE A 56 -6.53 -5.67 -7.46
N LYS A 57 -7.11 -4.97 -8.43
CA LYS A 57 -7.67 -5.54 -9.66
C LYS A 57 -6.61 -5.70 -10.76
N ASP A 58 -5.70 -4.72 -10.84
CA ASP A 58 -4.76 -4.60 -11.98
C ASP A 58 -3.44 -5.32 -11.72
N ILE A 59 -3.06 -5.48 -10.45
CA ILE A 59 -1.77 -6.04 -10.06
C ILE A 59 -1.94 -7.48 -9.61
N ASP A 60 -1.31 -8.40 -10.35
CA ASP A 60 -1.26 -9.81 -9.98
C ASP A 60 -0.12 -10.05 -9.00
N GLY A 61 -0.41 -10.78 -7.94
CA GLY A 61 0.61 -11.15 -6.96
C GLY A 61 0.05 -11.38 -5.57
N VAL A 62 0.97 -11.48 -4.63
CA VAL A 62 0.66 -11.55 -3.20
C VAL A 62 1.35 -10.38 -2.53
N PHE A 63 0.58 -9.42 -2.04
CA PHE A 63 1.14 -8.19 -1.53
C PHE A 63 0.28 -7.52 -0.44
N THR A 64 0.96 -6.82 0.43
CA THR A 64 0.40 -5.77 1.27
C THR A 64 1.32 -4.56 1.15
N TYR A 65 0.77 -3.39 0.94
CA TYR A 65 1.58 -2.19 0.85
C TYR A 65 0.89 -0.97 1.47
N LEU A 66 1.72 -0.03 1.88
CA LEU A 66 1.31 1.26 2.42
C LEU A 66 1.82 2.37 1.51
N VAL A 67 1.00 3.38 1.32
CA VAL A 67 1.35 4.60 0.59
C VAL A 67 1.16 5.81 1.49
N ALA A 68 2.15 6.65 1.58
CA ALA A 68 2.02 7.95 2.21
C ALA A 68 2.21 9.06 1.19
N THR A 69 1.25 9.97 1.13
CA THR A 69 1.32 11.25 0.43
C THR A 69 1.67 12.37 1.42
N ASP A 70 1.56 13.62 1.02
CA ASP A 70 1.72 14.77 1.93
C ASP A 70 0.54 14.94 2.90
N SER A 71 -0.64 14.41 2.58
CA SER A 71 -1.88 14.57 3.33
C SER A 71 -2.59 13.27 3.73
N GLU A 72 -2.20 12.13 3.17
CA GLU A 72 -2.91 10.87 3.34
C GLU A 72 -1.96 9.70 3.61
N LEU A 73 -2.44 8.72 4.36
CA LEU A 73 -1.87 7.40 4.50
C LEU A 73 -2.85 6.38 3.95
N GLY A 74 -2.43 5.56 3.01
CA GLY A 74 -3.25 4.50 2.42
C GLY A 74 -2.66 3.12 2.66
N MET A 75 -3.51 2.12 2.75
CA MET A 75 -3.16 0.70 2.83
C MET A 75 -3.98 -0.07 1.80
N ALA A 76 -3.34 -1.04 1.11
CA ALA A 76 -4.02 -2.04 0.32
C ALA A 76 -3.46 -3.43 0.58
N LYS A 77 -4.35 -4.40 0.62
CA LYS A 77 -4.06 -5.81 0.82
C LYS A 77 -4.66 -6.62 -0.33
N ASP A 78 -3.89 -7.56 -0.87
CA ASP A 78 -4.32 -8.40 -1.99
C ASP A 78 -5.46 -9.38 -1.63
N THR A 79 -5.99 -10.05 -2.65
CA THR A 79 -7.10 -11.02 -2.52
C THR A 79 -6.77 -12.26 -1.70
N MET A 80 -5.50 -12.60 -1.55
CA MET A 80 -5.06 -13.77 -0.77
C MET A 80 -4.73 -13.45 0.67
N ALA A 81 -4.55 -12.17 0.99
CA ALA A 81 -4.21 -11.66 2.33
C ALA A 81 -3.05 -12.38 3.04
N ALA A 82 -2.16 -13.00 2.27
CA ALA A 82 -1.10 -13.84 2.82
C ALA A 82 0.05 -13.05 3.49
N LYS A 83 0.15 -11.76 3.23
CA LYS A 83 1.15 -10.88 3.86
C LYS A 83 0.54 -10.17 5.05
N ALA A 84 1.12 -10.43 6.22
CA ALA A 84 0.62 -9.85 7.46
C ALA A 84 0.75 -8.32 7.48
N VAL A 85 -0.28 -7.67 7.97
CA VAL A 85 -0.27 -6.28 8.43
C VAL A 85 -1.16 -6.19 9.65
N VAL A 86 -0.66 -5.54 10.69
CA VAL A 86 -1.40 -5.27 11.92
C VAL A 86 -1.69 -3.78 11.97
N LEU A 87 -2.94 -3.43 12.25
CA LEU A 87 -3.43 -2.06 12.36
C LEU A 87 -3.75 -1.73 13.82
N PHE A 88 -3.23 -0.61 14.27
CA PHE A 88 -3.67 0.11 15.46
C PHE A 88 -4.24 1.46 15.05
N GLU A 89 -5.43 1.76 15.53
CA GLU A 89 -6.11 3.02 15.25
C GLU A 89 -6.65 3.65 16.54
N SER A 90 -6.44 4.94 16.68
CA SER A 90 -6.99 5.76 17.77
C SER A 90 -7.30 7.15 17.24
N ASP A 91 -7.93 7.99 18.06
CA ASP A 91 -8.32 9.36 17.68
C ASP A 91 -7.16 10.22 17.14
N ASN A 92 -5.92 9.91 17.53
CA ASN A 92 -4.75 10.76 17.24
C ASN A 92 -3.61 9.99 16.54
N LEU A 93 -3.75 8.70 16.30
CA LEU A 93 -2.67 7.88 15.76
C LEU A 93 -3.22 6.69 14.98
N VAL A 94 -2.73 6.54 13.77
CA VAL A 94 -2.81 5.31 12.99
C VAL A 94 -1.41 4.74 12.87
N ALA A 95 -1.25 3.46 13.16
CA ALA A 95 0.01 2.75 13.03
C ALA A 95 -0.21 1.38 12.39
N LEU A 96 0.61 1.07 11.39
CA LEU A 96 0.59 -0.20 10.69
C LEU A 96 1.99 -0.81 10.70
N ALA A 97 2.04 -2.11 10.91
CA ALA A 97 3.28 -2.88 10.89
C ALA A 97 3.01 -4.33 10.49
N SER A 98 4.04 -5.06 10.12
CA SER A 98 3.92 -6.51 9.88
C SER A 98 3.70 -7.30 11.19
N GLU A 99 4.10 -6.74 12.33
CA GLU A 99 3.97 -7.37 13.65
C GLU A 99 3.60 -6.35 14.71
N GLU A 100 2.73 -6.74 15.65
CA GLU A 100 2.26 -5.87 16.74
C GLU A 100 3.39 -5.33 17.63
N VAL A 101 4.47 -6.10 17.80
CA VAL A 101 5.62 -5.68 18.62
C VAL A 101 6.23 -4.36 18.12
N ALA A 102 6.20 -4.09 16.83
CA ALA A 102 6.69 -2.83 16.27
C ALA A 102 5.80 -1.64 16.68
N ILE A 103 4.47 -1.84 16.70
CA ILE A 103 3.52 -0.83 17.17
C ILE A 103 3.68 -0.60 18.68
N ARG A 104 3.83 -1.67 19.46
CA ARG A 104 4.06 -1.57 20.92
C ARG A 104 5.35 -0.84 21.29
N ALA A 105 6.34 -0.86 20.41
CA ALA A 105 7.59 -0.11 20.65
C ALA A 105 7.39 1.42 20.64
N ILE A 106 6.38 1.92 19.91
CA ILE A 106 6.07 3.36 19.82
C ILE A 106 4.84 3.75 20.67
N VAL A 107 3.99 2.79 21.02
CA VAL A 107 2.80 2.98 21.86
C VAL A 107 2.96 2.15 23.13
N PRO A 108 3.62 2.68 24.19
CA PRO A 108 3.97 1.91 25.39
C PRO A 108 2.78 1.77 26.35
N ARG A 109 1.67 1.24 25.91
CA ARG A 109 0.44 0.94 26.66
C ARG A 109 -0.22 -0.30 26.07
N GLU A 110 -1.23 -0.83 26.74
CA GLU A 110 -2.10 -1.85 26.13
C GLU A 110 -2.81 -1.26 24.92
N ILE A 111 -2.78 -1.99 23.82
CA ILE A 111 -3.39 -1.62 22.54
C ILE A 111 -4.23 -2.78 22.03
N ASP A 112 -5.38 -2.45 21.47
CA ASP A 112 -6.15 -3.37 20.64
C ASP A 112 -5.74 -3.17 19.19
N THR A 113 -5.28 -4.24 18.56
CA THR A 113 -4.91 -4.25 17.16
C THR A 113 -5.90 -5.09 16.36
N SER A 114 -6.01 -4.81 15.08
CA SER A 114 -6.81 -5.59 14.14
C SER A 114 -5.97 -6.04 12.96
N ASP A 115 -6.35 -7.19 12.37
CA ASP A 115 -5.80 -7.67 11.12
C ASP A 115 -6.75 -7.28 10.00
N PRO A 116 -6.36 -6.40 9.07
CA PRO A 116 -7.15 -6.09 7.88
C PRO A 116 -7.44 -7.34 7.05
N TYR A 117 -8.65 -7.38 6.47
CA TYR A 117 -9.13 -8.51 5.67
C TYR A 117 -8.46 -8.55 4.27
N ASP A 118 -8.77 -9.61 3.52
CA ASP A 118 -8.49 -9.70 2.09
C ASP A 118 -9.23 -8.59 1.31
N GLU A 119 -8.60 -8.11 0.25
CA GLU A 119 -9.08 -6.99 -0.59
C GLU A 119 -9.36 -5.68 0.17
N GLU A 120 -8.84 -5.56 1.39
CA GLU A 120 -9.11 -4.37 2.20
C GLU A 120 -8.25 -3.19 1.76
N VAL A 121 -8.93 -2.08 1.51
CA VAL A 121 -8.33 -0.76 1.30
C VAL A 121 -8.76 0.17 2.42
N ARG A 122 -7.82 0.92 2.97
CA ARG A 122 -8.09 2.00 3.93
C ARG A 122 -7.27 3.23 3.59
N VAL A 123 -7.88 4.39 3.76
CA VAL A 123 -7.21 5.68 3.63
C VAL A 123 -7.53 6.55 4.83
N TRP A 124 -6.49 7.15 5.40
CA TRP A 124 -6.58 8.09 6.51
C TRP A 124 -6.06 9.46 6.08
N GLN A 125 -6.80 10.49 6.46
CA GLN A 125 -6.39 11.88 6.29
C GLN A 125 -5.47 12.29 7.45
N ARG A 126 -4.50 13.15 7.15
CA ARG A 126 -3.59 13.73 8.15
C ARG A 126 -4.24 14.91 8.89
#